data_4aa190dcc94f0297234b833b93e4ef2a
#
_entry.id   4aa190dcc94f0297234b833b93e4ef2a
#
_cell.length_a   1.000
_cell.length_b   1.000
_cell.length_c   1.000
_cell.angle_alpha   90.00
_cell.angle_beta   90.00
_cell.angle_gamma   90.00
#
_symmetry.space_group_name_H-M   'P 1'
#
loop_
_entity.id
_entity.type
_entity.pdbx_description
1 polymer ?
#
loop_
_entity_poly.entity_id
_entity_poly.type
_entity_poly.pdbx_seq_one_letter_code
_entity_poly.pdbx_strand_id
1 'polypeptide(L)'
;GDFTLDYMPSLYLGGLVGYFQGNGEVLISDCENKGEIRGGKVSPLIGNAYVGGVVGYGNYINAKGLTNRGKVYGAGYETAFTGGIFGYCHVQKSASELNNHSQVYGPEINVLEYNDYGSSKVGGIAGDITGRDGTKLTDVNNHADITGGIFTGNYFDENELYIGGITGVCSVGEVGNVSNTGKILACPEYDTIIKEAS
;
A
#
# COMPACT_ATOMS: atom_id res chain seq x y z
N GLY A 1 -12.62 -0.10 -35.41
CA GLY A 1 -12.33 1.16 -34.72
C GLY A 1 -11.43 0.86 -33.58
N ASP A 2 -10.16 1.31 -33.63
CA ASP A 2 -9.18 1.17 -32.57
C ASP A 2 -9.67 2.00 -31.38
N PHE A 3 -10.00 1.35 -30.29
CA PHE A 3 -10.19 2.00 -29.01
C PHE A 3 -8.78 2.25 -28.43
N THR A 4 -8.22 3.41 -28.69
CA THR A 4 -7.11 3.92 -27.89
C THR A 4 -7.70 4.31 -26.55
N LEU A 5 -7.39 3.54 -25.51
CA LEU A 5 -7.71 3.92 -24.13
C LEU A 5 -6.72 5.01 -23.72
N ASP A 6 -7.04 6.26 -24.05
CA ASP A 6 -6.29 7.44 -23.57
C ASP A 6 -6.49 7.71 -22.06
N TYR A 7 -7.08 6.80 -21.33
CA TYR A 7 -7.39 6.97 -19.91
C TYR A 7 -6.82 5.80 -19.11
N MET A 8 -5.88 6.11 -18.23
CA MET A 8 -5.31 5.16 -17.27
C MET A 8 -6.24 5.07 -16.05
N PRO A 9 -7.04 4.02 -15.89
CA PRO A 9 -7.93 3.91 -14.74
C PRO A 9 -7.11 3.66 -13.47
N SER A 10 -7.43 4.38 -12.40
CA SER A 10 -6.90 4.08 -11.08
C SER A 10 -7.91 3.26 -10.28
N LEU A 11 -7.40 2.29 -9.50
CA LEU A 11 -8.18 1.49 -8.58
C LEU A 11 -8.00 2.02 -7.16
N TYR A 12 -9.11 2.28 -6.49
CA TYR A 12 -9.14 2.72 -5.10
C TYR A 12 -9.95 1.75 -4.25
N LEU A 13 -9.29 0.97 -3.41
CA LEU A 13 -9.92 -0.01 -2.52
C LEU A 13 -9.60 0.27 -1.06
N GLY A 14 -10.61 0.43 -0.24
CA GLY A 14 -10.49 0.57 1.19
C GLY A 14 -11.66 -0.12 1.90
N GLY A 15 -11.40 -0.65 3.08
CA GLY A 15 -12.43 -1.33 3.86
C GLY A 15 -13.59 -0.43 4.27
N LEU A 16 -13.33 0.86 4.41
CA LEU A 16 -14.34 1.87 4.71
C LEU A 16 -14.43 2.95 3.64
N VAL A 17 -13.28 3.40 3.09
CA VAL A 17 -13.24 4.47 2.11
C VAL A 17 -12.29 4.09 0.98
N GLY A 18 -12.81 3.99 -0.26
CA GLY A 18 -11.96 3.77 -1.43
C GLY A 18 -11.10 4.98 -1.75
N TYR A 19 -11.72 6.12 -1.96
CA TYR A 19 -11.08 7.39 -2.30
C TYR A 19 -11.61 8.53 -1.44
N PHE A 20 -10.70 9.32 -0.89
CA PHE A 20 -11.02 10.52 -0.13
C PHE A 20 -10.11 11.69 -0.52
N GLN A 21 -10.74 12.81 -0.88
CA GLN A 21 -10.08 14.07 -1.16
C GLN A 21 -10.50 15.11 -0.13
N GLY A 22 -9.64 15.40 0.82
CA GLY A 22 -9.83 16.51 1.75
C GLY A 22 -9.53 17.87 1.10
N ASN A 23 -10.16 18.90 1.59
CA ASN A 23 -9.91 20.30 1.18
C ASN A 23 -9.54 21.20 2.38
N GLY A 24 -9.12 20.60 3.48
CA GLY A 24 -8.83 21.33 4.73
C GLY A 24 -8.62 20.40 5.91
N GLU A 25 -9.20 20.72 7.05
CA GLU A 25 -9.01 20.00 8.31
C GLU A 25 -9.96 18.81 8.46
N VAL A 26 -9.90 17.86 7.54
CA VAL A 26 -10.71 16.65 7.67
C VAL A 26 -9.99 15.64 8.55
N LEU A 27 -10.69 15.09 9.52
CA LEU A 27 -10.23 14.03 10.41
C LEU A 27 -11.04 12.75 10.14
N ILE A 28 -10.33 11.66 9.84
CA ILE A 28 -10.88 10.31 9.86
C ILE A 28 -10.46 9.69 11.20
N SER A 29 -11.42 9.36 12.07
CA SER A 29 -11.08 8.87 13.41
C SER A 29 -11.92 7.70 13.88
N ASP A 30 -11.33 6.92 14.79
CA ASP A 30 -11.98 5.87 15.57
C ASP A 30 -12.71 4.84 14.69
N CYS A 31 -12.06 4.44 13.60
CA CYS A 31 -12.61 3.53 12.61
C CYS A 31 -11.92 2.17 12.63
N GLU A 32 -12.69 1.11 12.49
CA GLU A 32 -12.16 -0.25 12.43
C GLU A 32 -12.68 -1.00 11.18
N ASN A 33 -11.75 -1.63 10.43
CA ASN A 33 -12.08 -2.61 9.42
C ASN A 33 -11.86 -4.03 9.96
N LYS A 34 -12.85 -4.91 9.79
CA LYS A 34 -12.77 -6.34 10.11
C LYS A 34 -12.87 -7.23 8.87
N GLY A 35 -13.28 -6.65 7.75
CA GLY A 35 -13.46 -7.35 6.48
C GLY A 35 -12.15 -7.51 5.71
N GLU A 36 -12.02 -8.58 4.99
CA GLU A 36 -10.93 -8.80 4.06
C GLU A 36 -11.05 -7.89 2.84
N ILE A 37 -9.92 -7.33 2.39
CA ILE A 37 -9.82 -6.50 1.19
C ILE A 37 -9.01 -7.25 0.15
N ARG A 38 -9.59 -7.48 -1.03
CA ARG A 38 -8.91 -8.12 -2.16
C ARG A 38 -8.84 -7.20 -3.35
N GLY A 39 -7.62 -6.79 -3.70
CA GLY A 39 -7.31 -6.31 -5.03
C GLY A 39 -7.38 -7.46 -6.03
N GLY A 40 -7.70 -7.19 -7.26
CA GLY A 40 -7.75 -8.22 -8.31
C GLY A 40 -6.39 -8.39 -9.01
N LYS A 41 -6.23 -9.53 -9.70
CA LYS A 41 -5.26 -9.62 -10.78
C LYS A 41 -5.86 -8.89 -11.97
N VAL A 42 -5.18 -7.86 -12.45
CA VAL A 42 -5.63 -7.15 -13.64
C VAL A 42 -4.56 -7.31 -14.71
N SER A 43 -4.95 -7.75 -15.87
CA SER A 43 -4.09 -7.91 -17.03
C SER A 43 -4.02 -6.60 -17.81
N PRO A 44 -2.95 -6.36 -18.52
CA PRO A 44 -1.98 -5.28 -18.38
C PRO A 44 -2.72 -3.96 -18.33
N LEU A 45 -2.94 -3.41 -17.15
CA LEU A 45 -3.48 -2.07 -16.99
C LEU A 45 -2.36 -1.14 -16.55
N ILE A 46 -2.09 -0.21 -17.41
CA ILE A 46 -1.34 1.00 -17.12
C ILE A 46 -2.15 1.81 -16.11
N GLY A 47 -1.54 2.21 -15.01
CA GLY A 47 -2.20 3.03 -13.99
C GLY A 47 -1.81 2.69 -12.56
N ASN A 48 -2.57 3.22 -11.61
CA ASN A 48 -2.26 3.08 -10.20
C ASN A 48 -3.32 2.28 -9.45
N ALA A 49 -2.89 1.42 -8.52
CA ALA A 49 -3.78 0.78 -7.56
C ALA A 49 -3.45 1.23 -6.14
N TYR A 50 -4.47 1.62 -5.40
CA TYR A 50 -4.37 2.03 -4.02
C TYR A 50 -5.25 1.13 -3.16
N VAL A 51 -4.64 0.23 -2.38
CA VAL A 51 -5.35 -0.76 -1.57
C VAL A 51 -4.98 -0.59 -0.10
N GLY A 52 -5.95 -0.21 0.70
CA GLY A 52 -5.78 -0.02 2.15
C GLY A 52 -6.82 -0.80 2.95
N GLY A 53 -6.44 -1.30 4.11
CA GLY A 53 -7.39 -1.98 4.98
C GLY A 53 -8.53 -1.09 5.47
N VAL A 54 -8.29 0.23 5.59
CA VAL A 54 -9.30 1.21 5.99
C VAL A 54 -9.58 2.19 4.85
N VAL A 55 -8.53 2.81 4.30
CA VAL A 55 -8.64 3.83 3.24
C VAL A 55 -7.73 3.45 2.08
N GLY A 56 -8.27 3.37 0.86
CA GLY A 56 -7.47 3.13 -0.34
C GLY A 56 -6.56 4.31 -0.65
N TYR A 57 -7.14 5.46 -0.87
CA TYR A 57 -6.45 6.71 -1.16
C TYR A 57 -7.00 7.85 -0.32
N GLY A 58 -6.15 8.50 0.46
CA GLY A 58 -6.48 9.67 1.27
C GLY A 58 -5.57 10.85 0.96
N ASN A 59 -6.14 11.97 0.52
CA ASN A 59 -5.37 13.16 0.22
C ASN A 59 -5.82 14.35 1.09
N TYR A 60 -4.86 15.05 1.70
CA TYR A 60 -5.07 16.16 2.65
C TYR A 60 -5.97 15.77 3.84
N ILE A 61 -5.67 14.66 4.49
CA ILE A 61 -6.41 14.17 5.64
C ILE A 61 -5.57 14.19 6.92
N ASN A 62 -6.25 14.23 8.06
CA ASN A 62 -5.71 13.82 9.35
C ASN A 62 -6.34 12.47 9.73
N ALA A 63 -5.58 11.65 10.46
CA ALA A 63 -6.07 10.35 10.87
C ALA A 63 -5.77 10.07 12.34
N LYS A 64 -6.72 9.45 13.05
CA LYS A 64 -6.52 9.06 14.45
C LYS A 64 -7.34 7.81 14.80
N GLY A 65 -6.73 6.86 15.55
CA GLY A 65 -7.46 5.71 16.07
C GLY A 65 -7.97 4.76 14.97
N LEU A 66 -7.21 4.57 13.88
CA LEU A 66 -7.62 3.64 12.82
C LEU A 66 -7.06 2.25 13.05
N THR A 67 -7.92 1.25 12.96
CA THR A 67 -7.55 -0.15 13.17
C THR A 67 -7.95 -1.03 11.99
N ASN A 68 -7.04 -1.88 11.54
CA ASN A 68 -7.34 -2.94 10.57
C ASN A 68 -7.15 -4.33 11.19
N ARG A 69 -8.18 -5.18 11.06
CA ARG A 69 -8.15 -6.60 11.44
C ARG A 69 -8.47 -7.53 10.26
N GLY A 70 -8.77 -6.98 9.10
CA GLY A 70 -9.00 -7.75 7.88
C GLY A 70 -7.72 -7.90 7.07
N LYS A 71 -7.52 -9.05 6.42
CA LYS A 71 -6.39 -9.26 5.50
C LYS A 71 -6.49 -8.30 4.33
N VAL A 72 -5.34 -7.80 3.86
CA VAL A 72 -5.26 -6.89 2.72
C VAL A 72 -4.42 -7.55 1.63
N TYR A 73 -4.98 -7.67 0.45
CA TYR A 73 -4.30 -8.17 -0.76
C TYR A 73 -4.22 -7.04 -1.79
N GLY A 74 -3.03 -6.71 -2.22
CA GLY A 74 -2.76 -5.71 -3.23
C GLY A 74 -3.40 -6.03 -4.58
N ALA A 75 -3.43 -5.05 -5.45
CA ALA A 75 -3.92 -5.19 -6.84
C ALA A 75 -2.76 -5.00 -7.80
N GLY A 76 -2.65 -5.89 -8.80
CA GLY A 76 -1.60 -5.86 -9.81
C GLY A 76 -1.85 -4.77 -10.85
N TYR A 77 -1.22 -3.62 -10.66
CA TYR A 77 -1.16 -2.49 -11.59
C TYR A 77 0.30 -2.08 -11.76
N GLU A 78 0.58 -1.25 -12.77
CA GLU A 78 1.92 -0.70 -13.04
C GLU A 78 2.54 -0.08 -11.78
N THR A 79 1.77 0.74 -11.07
CA THR A 79 2.16 1.25 -9.75
C THR A 79 1.11 0.84 -8.71
N ALA A 80 1.54 0.07 -7.71
CA ALA A 80 0.67 -0.47 -6.69
C ALA A 80 1.09 -0.02 -5.29
N PHE A 81 0.12 0.49 -4.55
CA PHE A 81 0.26 0.92 -3.17
C PHE A 81 -0.61 0.06 -2.27
N THR A 82 0.00 -0.70 -1.37
CA THR A 82 -0.73 -1.62 -0.49
C THR A 82 -0.35 -1.39 0.97
N GLY A 83 -1.34 -1.19 1.83
CA GLY A 83 -1.09 -0.99 3.25
C GLY A 83 -2.20 -1.50 4.15
N GLY A 84 -1.84 -1.83 5.38
CA GLY A 84 -2.80 -2.32 6.37
C GLY A 84 -3.87 -1.30 6.74
N ILE A 85 -3.57 -0.02 6.70
CA ILE A 85 -4.52 1.09 6.93
C ILE A 85 -4.75 1.88 5.65
N PHE A 86 -3.68 2.37 5.00
CA PHE A 86 -3.75 3.19 3.79
C PHE A 86 -3.03 2.52 2.62
N GLY A 87 -3.61 2.52 1.43
CA GLY A 87 -2.84 2.32 0.21
C GLY A 87 -1.88 3.49 0.03
N TYR A 88 -2.43 4.70 -0.06
CA TYR A 88 -1.71 5.97 -0.08
C TYR A 88 -2.35 6.96 0.87
N CYS A 89 -1.53 7.76 1.54
CA CYS A 89 -2.02 8.85 2.39
C CYS A 89 -1.13 10.10 2.28
N HIS A 90 -1.73 11.24 1.91
CA HIS A 90 -1.13 12.55 2.14
C HIS A 90 -1.72 13.17 3.41
N VAL A 91 -0.90 13.20 4.46
CA VAL A 91 -1.30 13.70 5.77
C VAL A 91 -1.18 15.22 5.81
N GLN A 92 -2.20 15.89 6.32
CA GLN A 92 -2.23 17.34 6.42
C GLN A 92 -1.45 17.89 7.63
N LYS A 93 -1.69 17.32 8.82
CA LYS A 93 -1.03 17.71 10.07
C LYS A 93 -0.52 16.50 10.84
N SER A 94 -1.38 15.50 11.05
CA SER A 94 -1.02 14.32 11.83
C SER A 94 -1.78 13.07 11.41
N ALA A 95 -1.08 11.93 11.54
CA ALA A 95 -1.67 10.60 11.55
C ALA A 95 -1.16 9.87 12.79
N SER A 96 -2.06 9.37 13.64
CA SER A 96 -1.71 8.79 14.92
C SER A 96 -2.64 7.67 15.36
N GLU A 97 -2.16 6.85 16.31
CA GLU A 97 -2.91 5.71 16.88
C GLU A 97 -3.39 4.75 15.77
N LEU A 98 -2.48 4.45 14.83
CA LEU A 98 -2.77 3.56 13.71
C LEU A 98 -2.31 2.14 14.04
N ASN A 99 -3.22 1.17 13.93
CA ASN A 99 -2.94 -0.21 14.33
C ASN A 99 -3.34 -1.20 13.22
N ASN A 100 -2.38 -1.97 12.72
CA ASN A 100 -2.65 -3.09 11.85
C ASN A 100 -2.41 -4.42 12.56
N HIS A 101 -3.43 -5.26 12.64
CA HIS A 101 -3.39 -6.58 13.27
C HIS A 101 -3.52 -7.73 12.26
N SER A 102 -3.59 -7.45 10.98
CA SER A 102 -3.83 -8.48 9.97
C SER A 102 -2.85 -8.39 8.81
N GLN A 103 -2.54 -9.53 8.23
CA GLN A 103 -1.56 -9.70 7.17
C GLN A 103 -1.82 -8.78 5.97
N VAL A 104 -0.72 -8.24 5.44
CA VAL A 104 -0.70 -7.44 4.21
C VAL A 104 0.09 -8.20 3.16
N TYR A 105 -0.51 -8.42 2.01
CA TYR A 105 0.09 -9.07 0.85
C TYR A 105 0.22 -8.06 -0.28
N GLY A 106 1.41 -7.87 -0.76
CA GLY A 106 1.68 -7.06 -1.94
C GLY A 106 1.03 -7.64 -3.21
N PRO A 107 0.98 -6.86 -4.28
CA PRO A 107 0.38 -7.27 -5.53
C PRO A 107 1.22 -8.28 -6.30
N GLU A 108 0.61 -8.98 -7.24
CA GLU A 108 1.28 -9.62 -8.35
C GLU A 108 1.18 -8.68 -9.56
N ILE A 109 2.32 -8.19 -10.02
CA ILE A 109 2.42 -7.26 -11.16
C ILE A 109 3.01 -8.03 -12.33
N ASN A 110 2.28 -8.08 -13.45
CA ASN A 110 2.71 -8.76 -14.66
C ASN A 110 3.30 -7.75 -15.64
N VAL A 111 4.60 -7.77 -15.86
CA VAL A 111 5.33 -6.87 -16.76
C VAL A 111 5.52 -7.57 -18.11
N LEU A 112 4.71 -7.20 -19.10
CA LEU A 112 4.63 -7.90 -20.39
C LEU A 112 5.43 -7.24 -21.50
N GLU A 113 5.63 -5.92 -21.48
CA GLU A 113 6.25 -5.16 -22.55
C GLU A 113 7.57 -4.50 -22.12
N TYR A 114 8.44 -4.25 -23.08
CA TYR A 114 9.82 -3.75 -22.87
C TYR A 114 9.90 -2.34 -22.26
N ASN A 115 8.87 -1.60 -22.13
CA ASN A 115 8.89 -0.27 -21.48
C ASN A 115 7.91 -0.18 -20.33
N ASP A 116 7.38 -1.31 -19.87
CA ASP A 116 6.50 -1.34 -18.71
C ASP A 116 7.36 -1.30 -17.44
N TYR A 117 7.13 -0.30 -16.60
CA TYR A 117 7.76 -0.17 -15.30
C TYR A 117 6.81 -0.65 -14.23
N GLY A 118 7.24 -1.59 -13.41
CA GLY A 118 6.48 -2.04 -12.26
C GLY A 118 6.97 -1.38 -10.98
N SER A 119 6.09 -0.75 -10.21
CA SER A 119 6.43 -0.26 -8.87
C SER A 119 5.45 -0.79 -7.84
N SER A 120 5.98 -1.45 -6.81
CA SER A 120 5.17 -1.97 -5.71
C SER A 120 5.64 -1.37 -4.39
N LYS A 121 4.72 -0.71 -3.68
CA LYS A 121 4.96 -0.13 -2.36
C LYS A 121 4.07 -0.80 -1.34
N VAL A 122 4.67 -1.56 -0.42
CA VAL A 122 3.94 -2.36 0.56
C VAL A 122 4.36 -1.99 1.97
N GLY A 123 3.39 -1.72 2.83
CA GLY A 123 3.65 -1.41 4.23
C GLY A 123 2.61 -1.98 5.18
N GLY A 124 3.02 -2.25 6.40
CA GLY A 124 2.10 -2.73 7.44
C GLY A 124 1.00 -1.73 7.77
N ILE A 125 1.26 -0.45 7.57
CA ILE A 125 0.31 0.65 7.78
C ILE A 125 -0.04 1.31 6.45
N ALA A 126 0.97 1.71 5.66
CA ALA A 126 0.72 2.39 4.40
C ALA A 126 1.67 1.90 3.30
N GLY A 127 1.19 1.78 2.07
CA GLY A 127 2.06 1.61 0.91
C GLY A 127 2.96 2.82 0.75
N ASP A 128 2.37 4.00 0.77
CA ASP A 128 3.08 5.28 0.74
C ASP A 128 2.38 6.29 1.65
N ILE A 129 3.15 7.01 2.45
CA ILE A 129 2.66 8.09 3.31
C ILE A 129 3.50 9.34 3.12
N THR A 130 2.84 10.43 2.80
CA THR A 130 3.48 11.72 2.55
C THR A 130 2.88 12.81 3.44
N GLY A 131 3.60 13.90 3.59
CA GLY A 131 3.14 15.09 4.32
C GLY A 131 4.09 16.24 4.11
N ARG A 132 3.70 17.44 4.54
CA ARG A 132 4.55 18.62 4.50
C ARG A 132 5.46 18.68 5.75
N ASP A 133 6.39 19.61 5.74
CA ASP A 133 7.17 19.94 6.94
C ASP A 133 6.26 20.22 8.13
N GLY A 134 6.58 19.61 9.27
CA GLY A 134 5.77 19.68 10.49
C GLY A 134 4.64 18.65 10.58
N THR A 135 4.40 17.85 9.54
CA THR A 135 3.48 16.70 9.61
C THR A 135 4.03 15.62 10.53
N LYS A 136 3.16 15.01 11.33
CA LYS A 136 3.54 14.00 12.33
C LYS A 136 2.90 12.65 12.04
N LEU A 137 3.71 11.60 12.12
CA LEU A 137 3.28 10.21 12.15
C LEU A 137 3.70 9.61 13.49
N THR A 138 2.76 9.35 14.39
CA THR A 138 3.04 8.91 15.76
C THR A 138 2.12 7.81 16.26
N ASP A 139 2.59 7.01 17.21
CA ASP A 139 1.80 5.93 17.83
C ASP A 139 1.27 4.93 16.80
N VAL A 140 2.17 4.42 15.97
CA VAL A 140 1.83 3.59 14.82
C VAL A 140 2.39 2.19 15.01
N ASN A 141 1.52 1.19 14.95
CA ASN A 141 1.88 -0.18 15.27
C ASN A 141 1.43 -1.15 14.16
N ASN A 142 2.38 -1.92 13.66
CA ASN A 142 2.07 -3.10 12.87
C ASN A 142 2.37 -4.38 13.67
N HIS A 143 1.37 -5.23 13.84
CA HIS A 143 1.48 -6.49 14.56
C HIS A 143 1.46 -7.72 13.66
N ALA A 144 1.31 -7.52 12.37
CA ALA A 144 1.10 -8.60 11.43
C ALA A 144 2.21 -8.71 10.38
N ASP A 145 2.33 -9.89 9.80
CA ASP A 145 3.30 -10.16 8.75
C ASP A 145 2.96 -9.42 7.46
N ILE A 146 4.00 -9.02 6.74
CA ILE A 146 3.92 -8.33 5.46
C ILE A 146 4.65 -9.17 4.43
N THR A 147 3.98 -9.44 3.33
CA THR A 147 4.56 -10.07 2.15
C THR A 147 4.63 -9.04 1.03
N GLY A 148 5.79 -8.87 0.44
CA GLY A 148 5.98 -7.96 -0.68
C GLY A 148 5.28 -8.39 -1.94
N GLY A 149 5.28 -7.52 -2.93
CA GLY A 149 4.76 -7.82 -4.26
C GLY A 149 5.64 -8.79 -5.04
N ILE A 150 5.05 -9.40 -6.05
CA ILE A 150 5.74 -10.29 -6.98
C ILE A 150 5.64 -9.67 -8.37
N PHE A 151 6.77 -9.58 -9.07
CA PHE A 151 6.80 -9.24 -10.47
C PHE A 151 6.89 -10.51 -11.30
N THR A 152 6.02 -10.63 -12.30
CA THR A 152 6.01 -11.74 -13.26
C THR A 152 6.07 -11.18 -14.68
N GLY A 153 6.43 -12.01 -15.67
CA GLY A 153 6.54 -11.59 -17.07
C GLY A 153 7.96 -11.71 -17.61
N ASN A 154 8.25 -11.00 -18.70
CA ASN A 154 9.51 -11.18 -19.44
C ASN A 154 10.52 -10.04 -19.25
N TYR A 155 10.14 -8.94 -18.61
CA TYR A 155 10.96 -7.73 -18.48
C TYR A 155 11.05 -7.29 -17.03
N PHE A 156 12.26 -7.26 -16.47
CA PHE A 156 12.51 -7.00 -15.05
C PHE A 156 13.47 -5.83 -14.80
N ASP A 157 13.95 -5.16 -15.84
CA ASP A 157 15.15 -4.32 -15.73
C ASP A 157 14.98 -3.03 -14.92
N GLU A 158 13.75 -2.54 -14.65
CA GLU A 158 13.52 -1.29 -13.93
C GLU A 158 12.37 -1.37 -12.89
N ASN A 159 12.05 -2.58 -12.42
CA ASN A 159 10.99 -2.74 -11.44
C ASN A 159 11.45 -2.36 -10.03
N GLU A 160 10.59 -1.66 -9.31
CA GLU A 160 10.88 -1.20 -7.96
C GLU A 160 9.98 -1.86 -6.92
N LEU A 161 10.57 -2.37 -5.85
CA LEU A 161 9.86 -2.97 -4.73
C LEU A 161 10.27 -2.30 -3.43
N TYR A 162 9.35 -1.56 -2.83
CA TYR A 162 9.51 -0.92 -1.53
C TYR A 162 8.66 -1.66 -0.50
N ILE A 163 9.29 -2.22 0.52
CA ILE A 163 8.60 -2.94 1.59
C ILE A 163 9.06 -2.43 2.95
N GLY A 164 8.11 -2.12 3.81
CA GLY A 164 8.41 -1.69 5.16
C GLY A 164 7.44 -2.23 6.20
N GLY A 165 7.92 -2.44 7.41
CA GLY A 165 7.10 -2.87 8.54
C GLY A 165 5.98 -1.88 8.88
N ILE A 166 6.23 -0.60 8.61
CA ILE A 166 5.25 0.48 8.79
C ILE A 166 4.80 1.01 7.44
N THR A 167 5.73 1.44 6.59
CA THR A 167 5.39 2.00 5.28
C THR A 167 6.42 1.59 4.24
N GLY A 168 5.98 1.35 3.00
CA GLY A 168 6.87 1.13 1.87
C GLY A 168 7.68 2.39 1.57
N VAL A 169 7.03 3.54 1.51
CA VAL A 169 7.67 4.85 1.33
C VAL A 169 7.13 5.84 2.37
N CYS A 170 8.01 6.66 2.95
CA CYS A 170 7.65 7.66 3.95
C CYS A 170 8.30 9.01 3.65
N SER A 171 7.49 10.06 3.56
CA SER A 171 7.94 11.44 3.41
C SER A 171 7.06 12.35 4.27
N VAL A 172 7.36 12.39 5.57
CA VAL A 172 6.67 13.24 6.56
C VAL A 172 7.70 13.99 7.40
N GLY A 173 7.29 15.06 8.07
CA GLY A 173 8.20 15.90 8.85
C GLY A 173 8.75 15.25 10.11
N GLU A 174 7.95 14.44 10.81
CA GLU A 174 8.33 13.79 12.07
C GLU A 174 7.73 12.38 12.17
N VAL A 175 8.54 11.41 12.56
CA VAL A 175 8.08 10.04 12.86
C VAL A 175 8.48 9.70 14.29
N GLY A 176 7.52 9.30 15.12
CA GLY A 176 7.77 8.97 16.53
C GLY A 176 6.86 7.86 17.05
N ASN A 177 7.38 7.07 17.99
CA ASN A 177 6.67 5.98 18.64
C ASN A 177 6.03 5.00 17.64
N VAL A 178 6.85 4.45 16.75
CA VAL A 178 6.42 3.46 15.75
C VAL A 178 7.00 2.09 16.04
N SER A 179 6.23 1.04 15.86
CA SER A 179 6.68 -0.34 16.06
C SER A 179 6.17 -1.30 15.01
N ASN A 180 7.03 -2.25 14.63
CA ASN A 180 6.66 -3.41 13.83
C ASN A 180 7.07 -4.68 14.58
N THR A 181 6.12 -5.57 14.82
CA THR A 181 6.37 -6.88 15.42
C THR A 181 6.11 -8.05 14.46
N GLY A 182 5.57 -7.75 13.28
CA GLY A 182 5.37 -8.74 12.21
C GLY A 182 6.64 -9.01 11.41
N LYS A 183 6.66 -10.14 10.73
CA LYS A 183 7.73 -10.50 9.79
C LYS A 183 7.55 -9.75 8.48
N ILE A 184 8.66 -9.48 7.80
CA ILE A 184 8.68 -8.89 6.48
C ILE A 184 9.29 -9.91 5.53
N LEU A 185 8.54 -10.32 4.50
CA LEU A 185 8.96 -11.24 3.45
C LEU A 185 8.97 -10.46 2.12
N ALA A 186 10.15 -10.26 1.56
CA ALA A 186 10.30 -9.49 0.33
C ALA A 186 9.63 -10.17 -0.87
N CYS A 187 9.94 -11.46 -1.10
CA CYS A 187 9.33 -12.25 -2.16
C CYS A 187 9.22 -13.72 -1.72
N PRO A 188 8.02 -14.27 -1.59
CA PRO A 188 7.86 -15.65 -1.12
C PRO A 188 8.42 -16.72 -2.08
N GLU A 189 8.56 -16.41 -3.36
CA GLU A 189 9.09 -17.37 -4.36
C GLU A 189 10.62 -17.43 -4.41
N TYR A 190 11.33 -16.39 -3.99
CA TYR A 190 12.81 -16.41 -3.94
C TYR A 190 13.35 -17.44 -2.95
N ASP A 191 12.65 -17.71 -1.86
CA ASP A 191 13.04 -18.73 -0.88
C ASP A 191 12.98 -20.15 -1.46
N THR A 192 12.14 -20.39 -2.46
CA THR A 192 12.03 -21.69 -3.13
C THR A 192 13.17 -21.91 -4.12
N ILE A 193 13.55 -20.87 -4.85
CA ILE A 193 14.64 -20.93 -5.84
C ILE A 193 16.01 -21.12 -5.15
N ILE A 194 16.25 -20.46 -4.02
CA ILE A 194 17.48 -20.62 -3.26
C ILE A 194 17.62 -22.03 -2.65
N LYS A 195 16.52 -22.66 -2.26
CA LYS A 195 16.52 -24.03 -1.72
C LYS A 195 16.76 -25.10 -2.78
N GLU A 196 16.43 -24.85 -4.03
CA GLU A 196 16.69 -25.78 -5.14
C GLU A 196 18.09 -25.63 -5.73
N ALA A 197 18.79 -24.52 -5.46
CA ALA A 197 20.15 -24.23 -5.93
C ALA A 197 21.24 -24.56 -4.90
N SER A 198 20.89 -25.05 -3.72
CA SER A 198 21.79 -25.47 -2.65
C SER A 198 21.73 -26.98 -2.42
#